data_1e19939852ddb8e0007fd7755f3944d0
#
_entry.id   1e19939852ddb8e0007fd7755f3944d0
#
_cell.length_a   1.000
_cell.length_b   1.000
_cell.length_c   1.000
_cell.angle_alpha   90.00
_cell.angle_beta   90.00
_cell.angle_gamma   90.00
#
_symmetry.space_group_name_H-M   'P 1'
#
loop_
_entity.id
_entity.type
_entity.pdbx_description
1 polymer ?
#
loop_
_entity_poly.entity_id
_entity_poly.type
_entity_poly.pdbx_seq_one_letter_code
_entity_poly.pdbx_strand_id
1 'polypeptide(L)'
;MSTETEADTRAERIDPALRGAGWGVIDKSFIRREVIAPGRILEGGSRASDMSSDYVLWYKGHKLAVIEAKRAGVKTSEGVGQAKEYAKRLKTRFAYSTNGLGWYEIDAVTGKEGDVNGPPSPQELWARCFGEENIWRNRFGAVPFETGGGKWEPRYYQHNAITAALEAVAKGKDRILLTLATGTGKTGIAVQLCWKLFQSKWNLSGEPSRRPRILFLADRNILANQAYNSFGMFSEGARKRIDPAMIKKSGVPRNASIFFTIFQTFTTGETGDETYRQYCLLYTSPSPRDATLSRMPSSA
;
A
#
# COMPACT_ATOMS: atom_id res chain seq x y z
N MET A 1 14.74 -1.42 45.01
CA MET A 1 14.96 -0.72 43.70
C MET A 1 13.85 -1.17 42.79
N SER A 2 12.94 -0.28 42.40
CA SER A 2 11.88 -0.57 41.42
C SER A 2 12.56 -0.95 40.10
N THR A 3 12.32 -2.15 39.60
CA THR A 3 12.85 -2.57 38.29
C THR A 3 12.09 -1.78 37.23
N GLU A 4 12.79 -0.92 36.50
CA GLU A 4 12.24 -0.15 35.38
C GLU A 4 11.49 -1.09 34.43
N THR A 5 10.24 -0.81 34.20
CA THR A 5 9.39 -1.62 33.30
C THR A 5 9.68 -1.26 31.84
N GLU A 6 9.17 -2.07 30.92
CA GLU A 6 9.27 -1.75 29.48
C GLU A 6 8.49 -0.48 29.14
N ALA A 7 7.36 -0.23 29.79
CA ALA A 7 6.59 0.99 29.63
C ALA A 7 7.38 2.24 30.07
N ASP A 8 8.08 2.13 31.22
CA ASP A 8 8.96 3.21 31.71
C ASP A 8 10.11 3.45 30.73
N THR A 9 10.76 2.39 30.25
CA THR A 9 11.83 2.48 29.24
C THR A 9 11.34 3.16 27.95
N ARG A 10 10.13 2.84 27.49
CA ARG A 10 9.54 3.51 26.32
C ARG A 10 9.34 5.00 26.59
N ALA A 11 8.72 5.36 27.70
CA ALA A 11 8.36 6.75 28.00
C ALA A 11 9.58 7.63 28.31
N GLU A 12 10.55 7.11 29.07
CA GLU A 12 11.66 7.91 29.57
C GLU A 12 12.90 7.93 28.65
N ARG A 13 13.03 6.91 27.78
CA ARG A 13 14.23 6.75 26.95
C ARG A 13 13.95 6.72 25.47
N ILE A 14 13.05 5.80 25.01
CA ILE A 14 12.86 5.56 23.59
C ILE A 14 12.09 6.70 22.93
N ASP A 15 10.98 7.15 23.55
CA ASP A 15 10.19 8.26 23.00
C ASP A 15 10.99 9.57 22.91
N PRO A 16 11.77 9.99 23.94
CA PRO A 16 12.61 11.15 23.82
C PRO A 16 13.69 11.02 22.73
N ALA A 17 14.31 9.84 22.59
CA ALA A 17 15.29 9.58 21.54
C ALA A 17 14.68 9.71 20.14
N LEU A 18 13.50 9.14 19.92
CA LEU A 18 12.78 9.24 18.65
C LEU A 18 12.39 10.68 18.34
N ARG A 19 11.88 11.43 19.32
CA ARG A 19 11.57 12.86 19.16
C ARG A 19 12.83 13.70 18.88
N GLY A 20 13.92 13.42 19.59
CA GLY A 20 15.22 14.06 19.35
C GLY A 20 15.76 13.83 17.94
N ALA A 21 15.51 12.66 17.37
CA ALA A 21 15.82 12.35 15.98
C ALA A 21 14.82 12.95 14.95
N GLY A 22 13.74 13.59 15.42
CA GLY A 22 12.76 14.28 14.58
C GLY A 22 11.48 13.50 14.31
N TRP A 23 11.31 12.29 14.85
CA TRP A 23 10.09 11.51 14.66
C TRP A 23 8.91 12.10 15.42
N GLY A 24 7.79 12.34 14.70
CA GLY A 24 6.61 13.02 15.23
C GLY A 24 6.79 14.55 15.41
N VAL A 25 7.94 15.11 15.01
CA VAL A 25 8.27 16.54 15.05
C VAL A 25 8.40 17.11 13.65
N ILE A 26 9.14 16.42 12.79
CA ILE A 26 9.35 16.82 11.39
C ILE A 26 8.03 16.61 10.62
N ASP A 27 7.65 17.57 9.78
CA ASP A 27 6.45 17.51 8.96
C ASP A 27 6.36 16.17 8.21
N LYS A 28 5.16 15.58 8.19
CA LYS A 28 4.85 14.26 7.59
C LYS A 28 5.58 13.07 8.21
N SER A 29 6.27 13.25 9.36
CA SER A 29 6.76 12.15 10.16
C SER A 29 5.80 11.85 11.30
N PHE A 30 5.55 10.58 11.59
CA PHE A 30 4.77 10.17 12.75
C PHE A 30 5.13 8.75 13.20
N ILE A 31 4.79 8.47 14.44
CA ILE A 31 5.00 7.19 15.10
C ILE A 31 3.65 6.55 15.34
N ARG A 32 3.43 5.33 14.87
CA ARG A 32 2.31 4.51 15.32
C ARG A 32 2.82 3.51 16.33
N ARG A 33 2.12 3.40 17.45
CA ARG A 33 2.41 2.44 18.52
C ARG A 33 1.50 1.24 18.39
N GLU A 34 1.96 0.08 18.85
CA GLU A 34 1.16 -1.15 18.99
C GLU A 34 0.42 -1.53 17.69
N VAL A 35 1.16 -1.55 16.58
CA VAL A 35 0.57 -1.95 15.30
C VAL A 35 0.41 -3.46 15.27
N ILE A 36 -0.84 -3.91 15.37
CA ILE A 36 -1.18 -5.33 15.32
C ILE A 36 -1.06 -5.85 13.89
N ALA A 37 -0.22 -6.85 13.69
CA ALA A 37 -0.17 -7.67 12.49
C ALA A 37 -0.79 -9.04 12.81
N PRO A 38 -2.06 -9.29 12.40
CA PRO A 38 -2.71 -10.57 12.66
C PRO A 38 -1.89 -11.75 12.19
N GLY A 39 -1.91 -12.84 12.96
CA GLY A 39 -1.20 -14.06 12.64
C GLY A 39 -1.57 -14.63 11.27
N ARG A 40 -0.61 -15.26 10.58
CA ARG A 40 -0.85 -15.96 9.32
C ARG A 40 -1.82 -17.12 9.54
N ILE A 41 -2.62 -17.45 8.54
CA ILE A 41 -3.42 -18.69 8.56
C ILE A 41 -2.45 -19.86 8.40
N LEU A 42 -2.49 -20.79 9.35
CA LEU A 42 -1.71 -22.03 9.35
C LEU A 42 -2.44 -23.12 8.53
N GLU A 43 -1.71 -24.15 8.13
CA GLU A 43 -2.32 -25.36 7.58
C GLU A 43 -3.31 -25.93 8.61
N GLY A 44 -4.57 -26.10 8.17
CA GLY A 44 -5.67 -26.48 9.09
C GLY A 44 -6.61 -25.34 9.48
N GLY A 45 -6.40 -24.10 8.97
CA GLY A 45 -7.34 -22.97 9.12
C GLY A 45 -7.22 -22.19 10.43
N SER A 46 -6.38 -22.63 11.38
CA SER A 46 -6.07 -21.87 12.59
C SER A 46 -5.19 -20.66 12.26
N ARG A 47 -5.26 -19.61 13.08
CA ARG A 47 -4.37 -18.45 12.97
C ARG A 47 -3.21 -18.58 13.95
N ALA A 48 -2.00 -18.26 13.49
CA ALA A 48 -0.90 -17.98 14.39
C ALA A 48 -1.26 -16.78 15.29
N SER A 49 -0.63 -16.67 16.45
CA SER A 49 -0.83 -15.54 17.36
C SER A 49 -0.64 -14.19 16.64
N ASP A 50 -1.49 -13.24 16.98
CA ASP A 50 -1.30 -11.86 16.56
C ASP A 50 0.03 -11.37 17.13
N MET A 51 0.72 -10.57 16.34
CA MET A 51 1.95 -9.92 16.76
C MET A 51 1.73 -8.41 16.76
N SER A 52 2.19 -7.73 17.79
CA SER A 52 2.14 -6.29 17.90
C SER A 52 3.56 -5.74 17.90
N SER A 53 3.90 -4.87 16.96
CA SER A 53 5.16 -4.12 17.02
C SER A 53 4.98 -2.92 17.96
N ASP A 54 5.98 -2.62 18.76
CA ASP A 54 5.91 -1.50 19.68
C ASP A 54 5.80 -0.16 18.96
N TYR A 55 6.60 0.02 17.91
CA TYR A 55 6.56 1.23 17.08
C TYR A 55 6.70 0.92 15.61
N VAL A 56 5.98 1.70 14.79
CA VAL A 56 6.18 1.77 13.33
C VAL A 56 6.45 3.23 12.97
N LEU A 57 7.57 3.47 12.33
CA LEU A 57 8.01 4.80 11.91
C LEU A 57 7.52 5.11 10.49
N TRP A 58 6.82 6.22 10.36
CA TRP A 58 6.23 6.66 9.11
C TRP A 58 6.80 8.01 8.67
N TYR A 59 7.08 8.13 7.39
CA TYR A 59 7.46 9.41 6.79
C TYR A 59 6.93 9.53 5.37
N LYS A 60 6.38 10.70 5.03
CA LYS A 60 5.79 10.98 3.71
C LYS A 60 4.80 9.88 3.25
N GLY A 61 4.00 9.34 4.16
CA GLY A 61 2.99 8.31 3.87
C GLY A 61 3.52 6.87 3.71
N HIS A 62 4.80 6.64 3.99
CA HIS A 62 5.45 5.33 3.88
C HIS A 62 5.93 4.82 5.25
N LYS A 63 5.78 3.52 5.47
CA LYS A 63 6.41 2.82 6.60
C LYS A 63 7.89 2.64 6.27
N LEU A 64 8.78 3.18 7.10
CA LEU A 64 10.23 3.08 6.87
C LEU A 64 10.88 2.05 7.78
N ALA A 65 10.45 1.97 9.04
CA ALA A 65 11.02 1.07 10.02
C ALA A 65 10.00 0.58 11.04
N VAL A 66 10.34 -0.51 11.69
CA VAL A 66 9.71 -1.01 12.91
C VAL A 66 10.71 -1.00 14.05
N ILE A 67 10.22 -0.85 15.29
CA ILE A 67 11.06 -0.92 16.49
C ILE A 67 10.41 -1.89 17.47
N GLU A 68 11.22 -2.77 17.99
CA GLU A 68 10.93 -3.62 19.13
C GLU A 68 11.61 -3.04 20.36
N ALA A 69 10.83 -2.72 21.38
CA ALA A 69 11.31 -2.19 22.65
C ALA A 69 11.53 -3.34 23.65
N LYS A 70 12.56 -3.19 24.49
CA LYS A 70 12.82 -4.03 25.64
C LYS A 70 13.09 -3.15 26.84
N ARG A 71 12.87 -3.67 28.06
CA ARG A 71 13.22 -2.95 29.28
C ARG A 71 14.73 -2.69 29.36
N ALA A 72 15.15 -1.62 30.01
CA ALA A 72 16.54 -1.16 30.07
C ALA A 72 17.55 -2.21 30.55
N GLY A 73 17.14 -3.14 31.42
CA GLY A 73 17.99 -4.23 31.91
C GLY A 73 18.17 -5.43 30.97
N VAL A 74 17.53 -5.43 29.80
CA VAL A 74 17.56 -6.54 28.82
C VAL A 74 18.48 -6.16 27.66
N LYS A 75 19.22 -7.13 27.12
CA LYS A 75 20.09 -6.90 25.96
C LYS A 75 19.25 -6.59 24.70
N THR A 76 19.73 -5.67 23.88
CA THR A 76 19.10 -5.33 22.59
C THR A 76 18.94 -6.54 21.67
N SER A 77 19.86 -7.52 21.76
CA SER A 77 19.82 -8.73 20.94
C SER A 77 18.59 -9.60 21.16
N GLU A 78 17.93 -9.52 22.31
CA GLU A 78 16.72 -10.32 22.60
C GLU A 78 15.50 -9.92 21.78
N GLY A 79 15.41 -8.67 21.32
CA GLY A 79 14.33 -8.19 20.47
C GLY A 79 14.58 -8.37 18.97
N VAL A 80 15.78 -8.73 18.54
CA VAL A 80 16.16 -8.78 17.12
C VAL A 80 15.29 -9.73 16.31
N GLY A 81 15.00 -10.93 16.82
CA GLY A 81 14.16 -11.91 16.15
C GLY A 81 12.74 -11.38 15.90
N GLN A 82 12.15 -10.72 16.89
CA GLN A 82 10.81 -10.11 16.80
C GLN A 82 10.83 -8.94 15.81
N ALA A 83 11.81 -8.05 15.91
CA ALA A 83 11.96 -6.93 14.99
C ALA A 83 12.07 -7.38 13.52
N LYS A 84 12.84 -8.41 13.22
CA LYS A 84 12.96 -9.02 11.89
C LYS A 84 11.62 -9.56 11.37
N GLU A 85 10.88 -10.27 12.21
CA GLU A 85 9.57 -10.82 11.81
C GLU A 85 8.55 -9.71 11.54
N TYR A 86 8.54 -8.64 12.35
CA TYR A 86 7.69 -7.48 12.11
C TYR A 86 8.05 -6.76 10.81
N ALA A 87 9.33 -6.53 10.56
CA ALA A 87 9.78 -5.91 9.32
C ALA A 87 9.33 -6.71 8.09
N LYS A 88 9.45 -8.04 8.15
CA LYS A 88 8.98 -8.94 7.09
C LYS A 88 7.47 -8.81 6.85
N ARG A 89 6.67 -8.81 7.91
CA ARG A 89 5.19 -8.70 7.81
C ARG A 89 4.75 -7.34 7.34
N LEU A 90 5.30 -6.27 7.90
CA LEU A 90 4.93 -4.89 7.58
C LEU A 90 5.61 -4.37 6.31
N LYS A 91 6.53 -5.17 5.72
CA LYS A 91 7.30 -4.82 4.52
C LYS A 91 8.07 -3.51 4.70
N THR A 92 8.69 -3.34 5.87
CA THR A 92 9.63 -2.25 6.11
C THR A 92 11.04 -2.71 5.78
N ARG A 93 11.88 -1.79 5.30
CA ARG A 93 13.27 -2.08 5.03
C ARG A 93 14.07 -2.20 6.31
N PHE A 94 13.84 -1.31 7.28
CA PHE A 94 14.59 -1.26 8.51
C PHE A 94 13.80 -1.83 9.68
N ALA A 95 14.52 -2.48 10.58
CA ALA A 95 14.03 -2.88 11.89
C ALA A 95 15.04 -2.49 12.96
N TYR A 96 14.56 -2.16 14.13
CA TYR A 96 15.38 -1.84 15.28
C TYR A 96 14.96 -2.65 16.48
N SER A 97 15.93 -3.05 17.29
CA SER A 97 15.69 -3.52 18.64
C SER A 97 16.41 -2.58 19.61
N THR A 98 15.71 -2.12 20.64
CA THR A 98 16.28 -1.18 21.60
C THR A 98 15.77 -1.41 23.01
N ASN A 99 16.65 -1.15 24.00
CA ASN A 99 16.32 -1.08 25.42
C ASN A 99 16.42 0.37 25.95
N GLY A 100 16.44 1.35 25.05
CA GLY A 100 16.58 2.76 25.38
C GLY A 100 18.00 3.21 25.74
N LEU A 101 18.91 2.29 26.03
CA LEU A 101 20.34 2.54 26.28
C LEU A 101 21.20 2.21 25.07
N GLY A 102 20.80 1.17 24.33
CA GLY A 102 21.44 0.75 23.09
C GLY A 102 20.43 0.57 21.97
N TRP A 103 20.90 0.66 20.75
CA TRP A 103 20.11 0.47 19.52
C TRP A 103 20.80 -0.53 18.62
N TYR A 104 20.05 -1.52 18.13
CA TYR A 104 20.51 -2.49 17.16
C TYR A 104 19.69 -2.34 15.89
N GLU A 105 20.35 -2.08 14.76
CA GLU A 105 19.73 -1.90 13.45
C GLU A 105 19.81 -3.16 12.61
N ILE A 106 18.77 -3.42 11.86
CA ILE A 106 18.70 -4.47 10.83
C ILE A 106 18.23 -3.82 9.52
N ASP A 107 19.03 -3.94 8.45
CA ASP A 107 18.62 -3.59 7.08
C ASP A 107 18.23 -4.90 6.33
N ALA A 108 16.93 -5.11 6.16
CA ALA A 108 16.39 -6.32 5.53
C ALA A 108 16.73 -6.45 4.03
N VAL A 109 17.18 -5.38 3.39
CA VAL A 109 17.56 -5.37 1.96
C VAL A 109 19.02 -5.78 1.79
N THR A 110 19.92 -5.25 2.59
CA THR A 110 21.36 -5.53 2.48
C THR A 110 21.80 -6.71 3.35
N GLY A 111 20.98 -7.11 4.32
CA GLY A 111 21.33 -8.09 5.32
C GLY A 111 22.33 -7.60 6.38
N LYS A 112 22.74 -6.32 6.33
CA LYS A 112 23.63 -5.74 7.34
C LYS A 112 22.86 -5.49 8.62
N GLU A 113 23.49 -5.84 9.73
CA GLU A 113 22.94 -5.60 11.06
C GLU A 113 24.04 -5.33 12.07
N GLY A 114 23.74 -4.54 13.10
CA GLY A 114 24.69 -4.21 14.16
C GLY A 114 24.23 -3.08 15.06
N ASP A 115 25.05 -2.80 16.07
CA ASP A 115 24.80 -1.70 16.99
C ASP A 115 24.95 -0.34 16.30
N VAL A 116 24.07 0.59 16.67
CA VAL A 116 24.06 1.97 16.18
C VAL A 116 23.90 2.94 17.36
N ASN A 117 24.32 4.19 17.19
CA ASN A 117 24.30 5.18 18.26
C ASN A 117 22.92 5.69 18.66
N GLY A 118 21.89 5.42 17.83
CA GLY A 118 20.53 5.88 18.09
C GLY A 118 19.64 5.76 16.87
N PRO A 119 18.37 6.21 16.97
CA PRO A 119 17.46 6.18 15.84
C PRO A 119 17.88 7.22 14.79
N PRO A 120 17.92 6.85 13.49
CA PRO A 120 18.17 7.82 12.42
C PRO A 120 16.97 8.76 12.25
N SER A 121 17.21 9.91 11.65
CA SER A 121 16.16 10.87 11.33
C SER A 121 15.21 10.36 10.23
N PRO A 122 13.99 10.92 10.11
CA PRO A 122 13.07 10.59 9.02
C PRO A 122 13.68 10.79 7.63
N GLN A 123 14.46 11.85 7.43
CA GLN A 123 15.10 12.14 6.15
C GLN A 123 16.22 11.14 5.83
N GLU A 124 17.01 10.79 6.82
CA GLU A 124 18.08 9.80 6.65
C GLU A 124 17.51 8.42 6.27
N LEU A 125 16.50 7.93 6.98
CA LEU A 125 15.84 6.67 6.61
C LEU A 125 15.17 6.75 5.23
N TRP A 126 14.58 7.89 4.89
CA TRP A 126 14.00 8.10 3.57
C TRP A 126 15.03 7.98 2.46
N ALA A 127 16.16 8.69 2.60
CA ALA A 127 17.25 8.63 1.64
C ALA A 127 17.80 7.20 1.48
N ARG A 128 17.97 6.49 2.59
CA ARG A 128 18.42 5.09 2.57
C ARG A 128 17.39 4.14 1.95
N CYS A 129 16.08 4.39 2.14
CA CYS A 129 15.01 3.55 1.56
C CYS A 129 14.85 3.74 0.05
N PHE A 130 14.89 4.98 -0.41
CA PHE A 130 14.45 5.34 -1.75
C PHE A 130 15.55 5.95 -2.63
N GLY A 131 16.64 6.44 -2.05
CA GLY A 131 17.71 7.08 -2.79
C GLY A 131 17.23 8.38 -3.45
N GLU A 132 16.89 8.30 -4.75
CA GLU A 132 16.45 9.45 -5.52
C GLU A 132 15.02 9.90 -5.21
N GLU A 133 14.80 11.22 -5.31
CA GLU A 133 13.48 11.81 -5.21
C GLU A 133 12.60 11.38 -6.39
N ASN A 134 11.35 11.06 -6.09
CA ASN A 134 10.36 10.70 -7.08
C ASN A 134 9.06 11.47 -6.82
N ILE A 135 8.69 12.33 -7.75
CA ILE A 135 7.52 13.21 -7.63
C ILE A 135 6.24 12.41 -7.41
N TRP A 136 6.07 11.27 -8.08
CA TRP A 136 4.86 10.47 -7.96
C TRP A 136 4.79 9.74 -6.62
N ARG A 137 5.90 9.18 -6.14
CA ARG A 137 5.98 8.60 -4.79
C ARG A 137 5.53 9.62 -3.74
N ASN A 138 6.07 10.82 -3.80
CA ASN A 138 5.74 11.89 -2.85
C ASN A 138 4.26 12.30 -2.95
N ARG A 139 3.71 12.41 -4.16
CA ARG A 139 2.30 12.73 -4.38
C ARG A 139 1.37 11.63 -3.90
N PHE A 140 1.67 10.37 -4.19
CA PHE A 140 0.87 9.24 -3.70
C PHE A 140 0.89 9.14 -2.17
N GLY A 141 2.05 9.39 -1.56
CA GLY A 141 2.19 9.43 -0.10
C GLY A 141 1.39 10.57 0.55
N ALA A 142 1.30 11.73 -0.11
CA ALA A 142 0.57 12.88 0.38
C ALA A 142 -0.97 12.71 0.35
N VAL A 143 -1.50 11.82 -0.50
CA VAL A 143 -2.93 11.52 -0.54
C VAL A 143 -3.28 10.55 0.59
N PRO A 144 -4.15 10.90 1.56
CA PRO A 144 -4.60 9.99 2.60
C PRO A 144 -5.44 8.84 2.00
N PHE A 145 -5.56 7.75 2.75
CA PHE A 145 -6.53 6.72 2.41
C PHE A 145 -7.95 7.27 2.54
N GLU A 146 -8.83 6.87 1.62
CA GLU A 146 -10.25 7.15 1.76
C GLU A 146 -10.86 6.19 2.77
N THR A 147 -11.35 6.72 3.89
CA THR A 147 -11.81 5.92 5.02
C THR A 147 -13.34 5.90 5.17
N GLY A 148 -14.07 6.58 4.28
CA GLY A 148 -15.53 6.72 4.43
C GLY A 148 -15.93 7.39 5.73
N GLY A 149 -15.18 8.40 6.17
CA GLY A 149 -15.41 9.07 7.45
C GLY A 149 -14.93 8.25 8.67
N GLY A 150 -13.89 7.46 8.52
CA GLY A 150 -13.31 6.65 9.61
C GLY A 150 -13.92 5.25 9.74
N LYS A 151 -14.85 4.88 8.86
CA LYS A 151 -15.52 3.57 8.88
C LYS A 151 -14.66 2.43 8.34
N TRP A 152 -13.59 2.75 7.63
CA TRP A 152 -12.71 1.76 7.04
C TRP A 152 -11.25 2.17 7.23
N GLU A 153 -10.43 1.21 7.67
CA GLU A 153 -8.98 1.34 7.70
C GLU A 153 -8.34 0.17 6.94
N PRO A 154 -7.28 0.43 6.16
CA PRO A 154 -6.60 -0.64 5.46
C PRO A 154 -5.91 -1.57 6.45
N ARG A 155 -6.16 -2.85 6.33
CA ARG A 155 -5.38 -3.88 7.03
C ARG A 155 -3.93 -3.82 6.54
N TYR A 156 -2.99 -4.27 7.36
CA TYR A 156 -1.56 -4.17 7.06
C TYR A 156 -1.18 -4.72 5.67
N TYR A 157 -1.76 -5.86 5.26
CA TYR A 157 -1.49 -6.47 3.95
C TYR A 157 -2.10 -5.67 2.79
N GLN A 158 -3.26 -5.05 2.98
CA GLN A 158 -3.87 -4.14 2.00
C GLN A 158 -3.00 -2.90 1.81
N HIS A 159 -2.55 -2.32 2.93
CA HIS A 159 -1.60 -1.22 2.89
C HIS A 159 -0.33 -1.60 2.14
N ASN A 160 0.26 -2.77 2.43
CA ASN A 160 1.44 -3.26 1.74
C ASN A 160 1.22 -3.41 0.23
N ALA A 161 0.08 -4.00 -0.17
CA ALA A 161 -0.27 -4.18 -1.58
C ALA A 161 -0.45 -2.83 -2.30
N ILE A 162 -1.15 -1.89 -1.69
CA ILE A 162 -1.39 -0.55 -2.26
C ILE A 162 -0.07 0.21 -2.40
N THR A 163 0.76 0.22 -1.36
CA THR A 163 2.05 0.92 -1.38
C THR A 163 3.00 0.33 -2.42
N ALA A 164 3.08 -1.01 -2.50
CA ALA A 164 3.92 -1.69 -3.49
C ALA A 164 3.47 -1.40 -4.93
N ALA A 165 2.16 -1.40 -5.19
CA ALA A 165 1.62 -1.08 -6.51
C ALA A 165 1.88 0.38 -6.90
N LEU A 166 1.67 1.33 -5.98
CA LEU A 166 1.93 2.74 -6.23
C LEU A 166 3.42 3.02 -6.43
N GLU A 167 4.30 2.35 -5.71
CA GLU A 167 5.75 2.44 -5.92
C GLU A 167 6.15 1.90 -7.30
N ALA A 168 5.53 0.80 -7.75
CA ALA A 168 5.75 0.27 -9.09
C ALA A 168 5.29 1.27 -10.17
N VAL A 169 4.11 1.89 -9.98
CA VAL A 169 3.61 2.97 -10.86
C VAL A 169 4.57 4.16 -10.87
N ALA A 170 5.05 4.60 -9.69
CA ALA A 170 6.00 5.70 -9.58
C ALA A 170 7.32 5.43 -10.29
N LYS A 171 7.72 4.15 -10.37
CA LYS A 171 8.90 3.68 -11.12
C LYS A 171 8.64 3.43 -12.61
N GLY A 172 7.46 3.78 -13.12
CA GLY A 172 7.11 3.60 -14.53
C GLY A 172 6.91 2.16 -14.96
N LYS A 173 6.50 1.27 -14.06
CA LYS A 173 6.18 -0.12 -14.43
C LYS A 173 4.84 -0.18 -15.16
N ASP A 174 4.84 -0.80 -16.35
CA ASP A 174 3.66 -0.92 -17.20
C ASP A 174 2.69 -2.00 -16.73
N ARG A 175 3.19 -3.02 -16.03
CA ARG A 175 2.39 -4.17 -15.59
C ARG A 175 2.66 -4.49 -14.13
N ILE A 176 1.58 -4.68 -13.38
CA ILE A 176 1.62 -4.99 -11.95
C ILE A 176 0.66 -6.12 -11.67
N LEU A 177 1.14 -7.20 -11.06
CA LEU A 177 0.31 -8.32 -10.62
C LEU A 177 0.21 -8.31 -9.08
N LEU A 178 -1.02 -8.25 -8.59
CA LEU A 178 -1.32 -8.41 -7.16
C LEU A 178 -2.06 -9.74 -6.94
N THR A 179 -1.40 -10.67 -6.28
CA THR A 179 -1.98 -11.97 -5.92
C THR A 179 -2.49 -11.93 -4.48
N LEU A 180 -3.79 -12.11 -4.31
CA LEU A 180 -4.48 -12.01 -3.03
C LEU A 180 -5.55 -13.10 -2.91
N ALA A 181 -5.66 -13.71 -1.73
CA ALA A 181 -6.67 -14.71 -1.45
C ALA A 181 -8.10 -14.14 -1.57
N THR A 182 -9.09 -15.01 -1.71
CA THR A 182 -10.50 -14.63 -1.68
C THR A 182 -10.85 -14.02 -0.30
N GLY A 183 -11.73 -13.02 -0.28
CA GLY A 183 -12.14 -12.36 0.97
C GLY A 183 -11.14 -11.34 1.55
N THR A 184 -10.00 -11.11 0.92
CA THR A 184 -8.99 -10.14 1.41
C THR A 184 -9.31 -8.68 1.08
N GLY A 185 -10.45 -8.40 0.43
CA GLY A 185 -10.85 -7.04 0.08
C GLY A 185 -10.15 -6.49 -1.16
N LYS A 186 -9.95 -7.32 -2.19
CA LYS A 186 -9.35 -6.90 -3.48
C LYS A 186 -9.99 -5.65 -4.07
N THR A 187 -11.33 -5.56 -4.03
CA THR A 187 -12.07 -4.38 -4.51
C THR A 187 -11.69 -3.12 -3.73
N GLY A 188 -11.56 -3.21 -2.40
CA GLY A 188 -11.12 -2.09 -1.56
C GLY A 188 -9.70 -1.63 -1.92
N ILE A 189 -8.78 -2.56 -2.22
CA ILE A 189 -7.43 -2.24 -2.70
C ILE A 189 -7.50 -1.49 -4.04
N ALA A 190 -8.31 -1.97 -4.98
CA ALA A 190 -8.51 -1.31 -6.27
C ALA A 190 -9.08 0.11 -6.12
N VAL A 191 -10.09 0.27 -5.25
CA VAL A 191 -10.67 1.58 -4.90
C VAL A 191 -9.59 2.53 -4.40
N GLN A 192 -8.76 2.10 -3.46
CA GLN A 192 -7.70 2.94 -2.88
C GLN A 192 -6.59 3.27 -3.88
N LEU A 193 -6.22 2.34 -4.75
CA LEU A 193 -5.29 2.62 -5.83
C LEU A 193 -5.84 3.70 -6.75
N CYS A 194 -7.09 3.53 -7.23
CA CYS A 194 -7.75 4.51 -8.07
C CYS A 194 -7.90 5.86 -7.37
N TRP A 195 -8.23 5.86 -6.07
CA TRP A 195 -8.33 7.07 -5.26
C TRP A 195 -7.02 7.85 -5.23
N LYS A 196 -5.91 7.19 -4.89
CA LYS A 196 -4.61 7.83 -4.82
C LYS A 196 -4.11 8.33 -6.18
N LEU A 197 -4.31 7.56 -7.25
CA LEU A 197 -3.99 7.99 -8.61
C LEU A 197 -4.84 9.20 -9.05
N PHE A 198 -6.13 9.18 -8.73
CA PHE A 198 -7.06 10.24 -9.10
C PHE A 198 -6.78 11.55 -8.36
N GLN A 199 -6.56 11.49 -7.04
CA GLN A 199 -6.30 12.67 -6.22
C GLN A 199 -4.91 13.27 -6.48
N SER A 200 -3.91 12.44 -6.75
CA SER A 200 -2.57 12.90 -7.13
C SER A 200 -2.51 13.48 -8.54
N LYS A 201 -3.57 13.31 -9.35
CA LYS A 201 -3.63 13.66 -10.77
C LYS A 201 -2.58 12.93 -11.61
N TRP A 202 -2.26 11.68 -11.21
CA TRP A 202 -1.33 10.86 -11.97
C TRP A 202 -1.91 10.56 -13.37
N ASN A 203 -1.06 10.61 -14.38
CA ASN A 203 -1.40 10.22 -15.75
C ASN A 203 -0.14 9.83 -16.53
N LEU A 204 -0.31 9.20 -17.69
CA LEU A 204 0.78 8.72 -18.51
C LEU A 204 1.65 9.82 -19.14
N SER A 205 1.15 11.07 -19.24
CA SER A 205 1.96 12.18 -19.74
C SER A 205 2.99 12.69 -18.71
N GLY A 206 2.93 12.21 -17.47
CA GLY A 206 3.85 12.62 -16.41
C GLY A 206 3.54 13.99 -15.78
N GLU A 207 2.62 14.76 -16.34
CA GLU A 207 2.24 16.06 -15.82
C GLU A 207 1.02 15.98 -14.90
N PRO A 208 1.08 16.49 -13.66
CA PRO A 208 -0.01 16.41 -12.69
C PRO A 208 -1.13 17.44 -12.96
N SER A 209 -1.41 17.72 -14.22
CA SER A 209 -2.39 18.72 -14.66
C SER A 209 -3.82 18.18 -14.74
N ARG A 210 -3.96 16.90 -15.08
CA ARG A 210 -5.28 16.26 -15.29
C ARG A 210 -5.38 14.92 -14.57
N ARG A 211 -6.61 14.53 -14.25
CA ARG A 211 -6.90 13.23 -13.62
C ARG A 211 -6.70 12.08 -14.60
N PRO A 212 -6.33 10.89 -14.10
CA PRO A 212 -6.17 9.70 -14.94
C PRO A 212 -7.50 9.27 -15.56
N ARG A 213 -7.41 8.58 -16.69
CA ARG A 213 -8.49 7.73 -17.18
C ARG A 213 -8.22 6.30 -16.75
N ILE A 214 -9.16 5.71 -16.02
CA ILE A 214 -9.07 4.38 -15.44
C ILE A 214 -10.17 3.52 -16.03
N LEU A 215 -9.83 2.34 -16.51
CA LEU A 215 -10.79 1.33 -16.93
C LEU A 215 -10.74 0.16 -15.96
N PHE A 216 -11.89 -0.12 -15.34
CA PHE A 216 -12.09 -1.30 -14.49
C PHE A 216 -12.79 -2.38 -15.31
N LEU A 217 -12.11 -3.50 -15.52
CA LEU A 217 -12.65 -4.66 -16.21
C LEU A 217 -12.98 -5.76 -15.21
N ALA A 218 -14.19 -6.30 -15.29
CA ALA A 218 -14.62 -7.46 -14.54
C ALA A 218 -15.01 -8.60 -15.50
N ASP A 219 -15.05 -9.82 -15.00
CA ASP A 219 -15.47 -11.00 -15.78
C ASP A 219 -17.00 -11.06 -15.94
N ARG A 220 -17.75 -10.52 -14.98
CA ARG A 220 -19.23 -10.57 -14.95
C ARG A 220 -19.86 -9.24 -14.61
N ASN A 221 -21.08 -9.02 -15.14
CA ASN A 221 -21.87 -7.81 -14.89
C ASN A 221 -22.13 -7.56 -13.39
N ILE A 222 -22.40 -8.60 -12.60
CA ILE A 222 -22.61 -8.48 -11.15
C ILE A 222 -21.38 -7.89 -10.49
N LEU A 223 -20.18 -8.37 -10.81
CA LEU A 223 -18.93 -7.87 -10.25
C LEU A 223 -18.63 -6.44 -10.70
N ALA A 224 -18.91 -6.12 -11.95
CA ALA A 224 -18.74 -4.75 -12.44
C ALA A 224 -19.72 -3.77 -11.76
N ASN A 225 -20.94 -4.19 -11.45
CA ASN A 225 -21.92 -3.39 -10.71
C ASN A 225 -21.52 -3.23 -9.23
N GLN A 226 -21.07 -4.30 -8.58
CA GLN A 226 -20.54 -4.25 -7.22
C GLN A 226 -19.32 -3.32 -7.12
N ALA A 227 -18.40 -3.40 -8.09
CA ALA A 227 -17.27 -2.49 -8.17
C ALA A 227 -17.74 -1.05 -8.35
N TYR A 228 -18.63 -0.77 -9.29
CA TYR A 228 -19.18 0.57 -9.50
C TYR A 228 -19.75 1.17 -8.21
N ASN A 229 -20.54 0.38 -7.45
CA ASN A 229 -21.09 0.81 -6.17
C ASN A 229 -20.00 1.05 -5.11
N SER A 230 -18.97 0.20 -5.08
CA SER A 230 -17.84 0.35 -4.14
C SER A 230 -17.01 1.61 -4.37
N PHE A 231 -17.11 2.23 -5.55
CA PHE A 231 -16.47 3.49 -5.89
C PHE A 231 -17.33 4.72 -5.55
N GLY A 232 -18.29 4.59 -4.63
CA GLY A 232 -19.22 5.66 -4.23
C GLY A 232 -18.59 6.95 -3.73
N MET A 233 -17.32 6.94 -3.26
CA MET A 233 -16.59 8.14 -2.84
C MET A 233 -16.19 9.06 -4.00
N PHE A 234 -16.19 8.57 -5.23
CA PHE A 234 -15.98 9.41 -6.40
C PHE A 234 -17.30 10.04 -6.82
N SER A 235 -17.27 11.28 -7.31
CA SER A 235 -18.47 11.95 -7.84
C SER A 235 -19.12 11.14 -8.98
N GLU A 236 -20.43 11.24 -9.13
CA GLU A 236 -21.15 10.54 -10.19
C GLU A 236 -20.62 10.87 -11.58
N GLY A 237 -20.28 12.13 -11.83
CA GLY A 237 -19.69 12.57 -13.10
C GLY A 237 -18.30 11.98 -13.37
N ALA A 238 -17.58 11.53 -12.35
CA ALA A 238 -16.27 10.89 -12.52
C ALA A 238 -16.38 9.40 -12.87
N ARG A 239 -17.54 8.76 -12.67
CA ARG A 239 -17.77 7.32 -12.86
C ARG A 239 -18.75 7.07 -14.00
N LYS A 240 -18.48 6.10 -14.84
CA LYS A 240 -19.38 5.70 -15.91
C LYS A 240 -19.37 4.20 -16.10
N ARG A 241 -20.58 3.63 -16.22
CA ARG A 241 -20.75 2.24 -16.64
C ARG A 241 -20.77 2.22 -18.17
N ILE A 242 -20.04 1.30 -18.78
CA ILE A 242 -20.08 1.03 -20.22
C ILE A 242 -20.81 -0.29 -20.43
N ASP A 243 -21.89 -0.26 -21.17
CA ASP A 243 -22.64 -1.43 -21.57
C ASP A 243 -22.95 -1.41 -23.08
N PRO A 244 -23.29 -2.57 -23.69
CA PRO A 244 -23.53 -2.64 -25.13
C PRO A 244 -24.66 -1.73 -25.64
N ALA A 245 -25.72 -1.55 -24.86
CA ALA A 245 -26.84 -0.69 -25.24
C ALA A 245 -26.43 0.77 -25.28
N MET A 246 -25.62 1.21 -24.31
CA MET A 246 -25.07 2.57 -24.31
C MET A 246 -24.15 2.81 -25.51
N ILE A 247 -23.26 1.85 -25.82
CA ILE A 247 -22.32 1.97 -26.95
C ILE A 247 -23.10 2.13 -28.27
N LYS A 248 -24.16 1.32 -28.49
CA LYS A 248 -24.99 1.40 -29.68
C LYS A 248 -25.74 2.73 -29.81
N LYS A 249 -26.18 3.31 -28.68
CA LYS A 249 -26.99 4.53 -28.66
C LYS A 249 -26.16 5.80 -28.77
N SER A 250 -25.02 5.89 -28.10
CA SER A 250 -24.29 7.15 -27.92
C SER A 250 -22.77 7.00 -28.05
N GLY A 251 -22.28 5.84 -28.49
CA GLY A 251 -20.85 5.56 -28.56
C GLY A 251 -20.23 5.35 -27.18
N VAL A 252 -18.90 5.18 -27.18
CA VAL A 252 -18.14 4.99 -25.93
C VAL A 252 -18.06 6.33 -25.19
N PRO A 253 -18.51 6.41 -23.93
CA PRO A 253 -18.46 7.64 -23.15
C PRO A 253 -17.02 8.10 -22.91
N ARG A 254 -16.75 9.40 -23.09
CA ARG A 254 -15.41 9.99 -22.93
C ARG A 254 -15.31 11.01 -21.80
N ASN A 255 -16.43 11.38 -21.19
CA ASN A 255 -16.56 12.49 -20.25
C ASN A 255 -16.45 12.06 -18.77
N ALA A 256 -15.87 10.91 -18.48
CA ALA A 256 -15.60 10.45 -17.11
C ALA A 256 -14.11 10.12 -16.93
N SER A 257 -13.72 9.89 -15.69
CA SER A 257 -12.35 9.48 -15.33
C SER A 257 -12.24 7.98 -15.07
N ILE A 258 -13.32 7.34 -14.58
CA ILE A 258 -13.32 5.94 -14.21
C ILE A 258 -14.47 5.23 -14.94
N PHE A 259 -14.11 4.22 -15.71
CA PHE A 259 -15.04 3.47 -16.53
C PHE A 259 -15.11 2.02 -16.04
N PHE A 260 -16.31 1.46 -16.04
CA PHE A 260 -16.57 0.09 -15.58
C PHE A 260 -17.23 -0.69 -16.70
N THR A 261 -16.71 -1.87 -17.01
CA THR A 261 -17.30 -2.76 -18.00
C THR A 261 -16.91 -4.21 -17.73
N ILE A 262 -17.44 -5.12 -18.52
CA ILE A 262 -16.99 -6.51 -18.53
C ILE A 262 -16.09 -6.75 -19.74
N PHE A 263 -15.21 -7.73 -19.61
CA PHE A 263 -14.24 -8.08 -20.66
C PHE A 263 -14.94 -8.35 -22.00
N GLN A 264 -16.02 -9.12 -21.99
CA GLN A 264 -16.80 -9.45 -23.19
C GLN A 264 -17.32 -8.19 -23.91
N THR A 265 -17.91 -7.22 -23.18
CA THR A 265 -18.39 -5.98 -23.79
C THR A 265 -17.25 -5.19 -24.42
N PHE A 266 -16.06 -5.30 -23.86
CA PHE A 266 -14.89 -4.54 -24.31
C PHE A 266 -14.22 -5.15 -25.54
N THR A 267 -14.35 -6.48 -25.71
CA THR A 267 -13.72 -7.25 -26.82
C THR A 267 -14.68 -7.58 -27.96
N THR A 268 -16.01 -7.52 -27.76
CA THR A 268 -17.00 -7.77 -28.78
C THR A 268 -17.35 -6.50 -29.56
N GLY A 269 -16.64 -6.23 -30.63
CA GLY A 269 -16.94 -5.21 -31.63
C GLY A 269 -16.18 -5.52 -32.90
N GLU A 270 -16.73 -5.15 -34.06
CA GLU A 270 -16.04 -5.35 -35.36
C GLU A 270 -14.66 -4.68 -35.44
N THR A 271 -14.33 -3.85 -34.44
CA THR A 271 -13.06 -3.13 -34.29
C THR A 271 -12.59 -3.15 -32.83
N GLY A 272 -12.58 -4.35 -32.20
CA GLY A 272 -12.23 -4.52 -30.77
C GLY A 272 -10.85 -3.96 -30.37
N ASP A 273 -9.97 -3.71 -31.32
CA ASP A 273 -8.63 -3.21 -31.08
C ASP A 273 -8.55 -1.71 -30.77
N GLU A 274 -9.46 -0.88 -31.26
CA GLU A 274 -9.33 0.57 -31.11
C GLU A 274 -9.90 1.12 -29.80
N THR A 275 -10.88 0.45 -29.21
CA THR A 275 -11.62 0.98 -28.05
C THR A 275 -10.75 1.02 -26.80
N TYR A 276 -9.93 0.03 -26.54
CA TYR A 276 -9.09 0.01 -25.34
C TYR A 276 -7.86 0.92 -25.41
N ARG A 277 -7.37 1.23 -26.59
CA ARG A 277 -6.26 2.20 -26.78
C ARG A 277 -6.61 3.61 -26.34
N GLN A 278 -7.90 3.89 -26.10
CA GLN A 278 -8.38 5.20 -25.66
C GLN A 278 -8.30 5.39 -24.14
N TYR A 279 -7.95 4.35 -23.35
CA TYR A 279 -7.90 4.40 -21.89
C TYR A 279 -6.47 4.27 -21.38
N CYS A 280 -6.10 5.13 -20.41
CA CYS A 280 -4.73 5.26 -19.93
C CYS A 280 -4.29 4.17 -18.96
N LEU A 281 -5.20 3.56 -18.22
CA LEU A 281 -4.91 2.57 -17.20
C LEU A 281 -5.94 1.44 -17.24
N LEU A 282 -5.47 0.23 -17.37
CA LEU A 282 -6.29 -0.98 -17.34
C LEU A 282 -6.08 -1.71 -16.01
N TYR A 283 -7.17 -1.89 -15.25
CA TYR A 283 -7.20 -2.74 -14.08
C TYR A 283 -8.15 -3.91 -14.31
N THR A 284 -7.67 -5.14 -14.13
CA THR A 284 -8.45 -6.36 -14.22
C THR A 284 -8.56 -7.03 -12.85
N SER A 285 -9.74 -7.51 -12.49
CA SER A 285 -9.96 -8.36 -11.32
C SER A 285 -10.25 -9.78 -11.81
N PRO A 286 -9.25 -10.66 -11.90
CA PRO A 286 -9.48 -12.04 -12.31
C PRO A 286 -10.30 -12.76 -11.26
N SER A 287 -11.26 -13.58 -11.72
CA SER A 287 -11.97 -14.51 -10.86
C SER A 287 -11.04 -15.66 -10.44
N PRO A 288 -11.20 -16.23 -9.24
CA PRO A 288 -10.48 -17.45 -8.85
C PRO A 288 -10.67 -18.64 -9.80
N ARG A 289 -11.64 -18.55 -10.71
CA ARG A 289 -11.90 -19.57 -11.74
C ARG A 289 -11.11 -19.36 -13.04
N ASP A 290 -10.41 -18.26 -13.19
CA ASP A 290 -9.69 -17.89 -14.43
C ASP A 290 -8.22 -18.31 -14.44
N ALA A 291 -7.87 -19.40 -13.79
CA ALA A 291 -6.53 -20.00 -13.89
C ALA A 291 -6.11 -20.38 -15.35
N THR A 292 -7.04 -20.28 -16.28
CA THR A 292 -6.84 -20.59 -17.70
C THR A 292 -6.57 -19.39 -18.61
N LEU A 293 -6.77 -18.14 -18.15
CA LEU A 293 -6.63 -16.93 -18.97
C LEU A 293 -5.27 -16.23 -18.83
N SER A 294 -4.28 -16.85 -18.19
CA SER A 294 -2.92 -16.28 -18.07
C SER A 294 -2.03 -16.47 -19.30
N ARG A 295 -2.57 -16.97 -20.40
CA ARG A 295 -1.84 -17.09 -21.67
C ARG A 295 -2.38 -16.09 -22.70
N MET A 296 -1.96 -14.82 -22.59
CA MET A 296 -1.90 -13.99 -23.79
C MET A 296 -0.61 -14.36 -24.55
N PRO A 297 -0.71 -14.65 -25.85
CA PRO A 297 0.49 -14.86 -26.64
C PRO A 297 1.31 -13.58 -26.66
N SER A 298 2.60 -13.70 -26.38
CA SER A 298 3.59 -12.70 -26.72
C SER A 298 3.60 -12.58 -28.24
N SER A 299 2.90 -11.60 -28.79
CA SER A 299 3.10 -11.22 -30.18
C SER A 299 4.38 -10.40 -30.27
N ALA A 300 5.26 -10.87 -31.12
CA ALA A 300 6.53 -10.33 -31.57
C ALA A 300 6.47 -8.81 -31.89
#